data_488b6d86968430ce551b2696907589f6
#
_entry.id   488b6d86968430ce551b2696907589f6
#
_cell.length_a   1.000
_cell.length_b   1.000
_cell.length_c   1.000
_cell.angle_alpha   90.00
_cell.angle_beta   90.00
_cell.angle_gamma   90.00
#
_symmetry.space_group_name_H-M   'P 1'
#
loop_
_entity.id
_entity.type
_entity.pdbx_description
1 polymer ?
#
loop_
_entity_poly.entity_id
_entity_poly.type
_entity_poly.pdbx_seq_one_letter_code
_entity_poly.pdbx_strand_id
1 'polypeptide(L)'
;YVLRLRSDGNAENKITCRDLIRGNIEMPENIMDVVLLKSDGIPTYHFAHVVDDFLMGTTHVIRGDEWISSYPLHEQLFRASGLKMPKYAHIAPIMKLDGGENKKRKLSKRKDPEASVSFYSKAGFPVQSVLEYLMTIANSNYEEWRMKNPDADMSQFKFKLEKMPVSGALFDMDKLASVSRDVISKMSEETLFDEISVWAKDNDEKLNAYITASPDKFRES
;
A
#
# COMPACT_ATOMS: atom_id res chain seq x y z
N TYR A 1 -19.65 31.05 -8.96
CA TYR A 1 -19.91 30.88 -7.53
C TYR A 1 -19.10 29.70 -7.02
N VAL A 2 -18.69 29.76 -5.74
CA VAL A 2 -17.97 28.70 -5.04
C VAL A 2 -18.86 28.22 -3.90
N LEU A 3 -19.07 26.91 -3.80
CA LEU A 3 -19.78 26.33 -2.65
C LEU A 3 -18.74 25.99 -1.56
N ARG A 4 -19.02 26.44 -0.33
CA ARG A 4 -18.21 26.17 0.86
C ARG A 4 -18.99 25.42 1.91
N LEU A 5 -18.31 24.58 2.68
CA LEU A 5 -18.81 24.11 3.94
C LEU A 5 -18.93 25.34 4.89
N ARG A 6 -20.03 25.43 5.62
CA ARG A 6 -20.09 26.27 6.81
C ARG A 6 -19.82 25.36 8.02
N SER A 7 -18.64 25.50 8.58
CA SER A 7 -18.26 24.69 9.74
C SER A 7 -19.08 25.10 10.96
N ASP A 8 -19.56 24.10 11.70
CA ASP A 8 -20.21 24.22 13.00
C ASP A 8 -19.29 23.76 14.16
N GLY A 9 -18.03 23.48 13.86
CA GLY A 9 -17.07 22.98 14.83
C GLY A 9 -16.50 24.05 15.76
N ASN A 10 -15.97 23.58 16.88
CA ASN A 10 -15.28 24.40 17.88
C ASN A 10 -13.90 23.78 18.15
N ALA A 11 -12.85 24.61 18.12
CA ALA A 11 -11.47 24.16 18.35
C ALA A 11 -11.21 23.59 19.77
N GLU A 12 -12.03 23.95 20.74
CA GLU A 12 -11.94 23.43 22.12
C GLU A 12 -12.57 22.05 22.27
N ASN A 13 -13.45 21.68 21.34
CA ASN A 13 -14.08 20.37 21.32
C ASN A 13 -13.16 19.34 20.65
N LYS A 14 -13.34 18.09 21.05
CA LYS A 14 -12.61 16.95 20.46
C LYS A 14 -13.59 15.94 19.88
N ILE A 15 -13.15 15.31 18.81
CA ILE A 15 -13.78 14.13 18.23
C ILE A 15 -12.84 12.93 18.35
N THR A 16 -13.39 11.74 18.35
CA THR A 16 -12.62 10.49 18.35
C THR A 16 -12.60 9.91 16.94
N CYS A 17 -11.42 9.94 16.29
CA CYS A 17 -11.17 9.14 15.11
C CYS A 17 -11.00 7.68 15.51
N ARG A 18 -11.92 6.80 15.09
CA ARG A 18 -11.83 5.36 15.30
C ARG A 18 -11.11 4.71 14.14
N ASP A 19 -9.80 4.64 14.25
CA ASP A 19 -8.95 4.06 13.21
C ASP A 19 -8.74 2.56 13.43
N LEU A 20 -8.87 1.75 12.36
CA LEU A 20 -8.77 0.28 12.47
C LEU A 20 -7.34 -0.23 12.70
N ILE A 21 -6.33 0.61 12.46
CA ILE A 21 -4.92 0.28 12.68
C ILE A 21 -4.40 0.91 13.96
N ARG A 22 -4.74 2.19 14.19
CA ARG A 22 -4.18 3.04 15.24
C ARG A 22 -5.05 3.12 16.50
N GLY A 23 -6.25 2.54 16.45
CA GLY A 23 -7.23 2.64 17.52
C GLY A 23 -7.89 4.02 17.60
N ASN A 24 -8.20 4.48 18.81
CA ASN A 24 -8.87 5.76 19.02
C ASN A 24 -7.85 6.90 19.06
N ILE A 25 -8.06 7.91 18.19
CA ILE A 25 -7.24 9.11 18.12
C ILE A 25 -8.12 10.32 18.44
N GLU A 26 -7.80 11.05 19.52
CA GLU A 26 -8.49 12.29 19.87
C GLU A 26 -7.97 13.44 19.01
N MET A 27 -8.89 14.16 18.37
CA MET A 27 -8.57 15.25 17.45
C MET A 27 -9.50 16.45 17.69
N PRO A 28 -9.06 17.70 17.44
CA PRO A 28 -9.95 18.84 17.48
C PRO A 28 -10.99 18.74 16.35
N GLU A 29 -12.17 19.31 16.56
CA GLU A 29 -13.17 19.45 15.50
C GLU A 29 -12.64 20.32 14.35
N ASN A 30 -13.20 20.12 13.13
CA ASN A 30 -12.91 21.00 12.01
C ASN A 30 -13.61 22.35 12.18
N ILE A 31 -12.84 23.44 12.13
CA ILE A 31 -13.34 24.81 12.24
C ILE A 31 -13.28 25.58 10.90
N MET A 32 -12.78 24.92 9.83
CA MET A 32 -12.54 25.58 8.56
C MET A 32 -13.72 25.47 7.60
N ASP A 33 -14.10 26.59 6.99
CA ASP A 33 -15.05 26.69 5.90
C ASP A 33 -14.35 26.34 4.57
N VAL A 34 -14.19 25.03 4.30
CA VAL A 34 -13.49 24.58 3.10
C VAL A 34 -14.34 24.68 1.85
N VAL A 35 -13.68 24.87 0.70
CA VAL A 35 -14.33 24.83 -0.61
C VAL A 35 -14.75 23.40 -0.94
N LEU A 36 -16.03 23.20 -1.28
CA LEU A 36 -16.61 21.92 -1.70
C LEU A 36 -16.68 21.82 -3.23
N LEU A 37 -17.24 22.86 -3.87
CA LEU A 37 -17.27 23.00 -5.34
C LEU A 37 -16.54 24.26 -5.74
N LYS A 38 -15.66 24.15 -6.71
CA LYS A 38 -14.97 25.27 -7.34
C LYS A 38 -15.92 26.05 -8.29
N SER A 39 -15.49 27.22 -8.75
CA SER A 39 -16.25 28.05 -9.66
C SER A 39 -16.53 27.39 -11.02
N ASP A 40 -15.74 26.45 -11.44
CA ASP A 40 -15.91 25.63 -12.64
C ASP A 40 -16.87 24.43 -12.44
N GLY A 41 -17.43 24.27 -11.24
CA GLY A 41 -18.34 23.17 -10.88
C GLY A 41 -17.63 21.86 -10.49
N ILE A 42 -16.29 21.84 -10.52
CA ILE A 42 -15.52 20.65 -10.16
C ILE A 42 -15.42 20.54 -8.62
N PRO A 43 -15.77 19.39 -8.01
CA PRO A 43 -15.63 19.20 -6.57
C PRO A 43 -14.16 19.20 -6.14
N THR A 44 -13.94 19.61 -4.90
CA THR A 44 -12.65 19.36 -4.24
C THR A 44 -12.57 17.90 -3.79
N TYR A 45 -11.34 17.42 -3.55
CA TYR A 45 -11.12 16.05 -3.05
C TYR A 45 -12.00 15.71 -1.84
N HIS A 46 -12.09 16.60 -0.87
CA HIS A 46 -12.83 16.35 0.37
C HIS A 46 -14.32 16.10 0.12
N PHE A 47 -14.92 16.83 -0.79
CA PHE A 47 -16.34 16.65 -1.13
C PHE A 47 -16.55 15.42 -2.03
N ALA A 48 -15.70 15.25 -3.06
CA ALA A 48 -15.72 14.07 -3.91
C ALA A 48 -15.59 12.78 -3.10
N HIS A 49 -14.63 12.72 -2.15
CA HIS A 49 -14.45 11.60 -1.24
C HIS A 49 -15.74 11.20 -0.52
N VAL A 50 -16.46 12.18 0.04
CA VAL A 50 -17.70 11.89 0.80
C VAL A 50 -18.82 11.35 -0.10
N VAL A 51 -18.99 11.98 -1.27
CA VAL A 51 -20.08 11.63 -2.20
C VAL A 51 -19.79 10.31 -2.92
N ASP A 52 -18.57 10.16 -3.47
CA ASP A 52 -18.20 9.00 -4.25
C ASP A 52 -18.14 7.74 -3.39
N ASP A 53 -17.53 7.82 -2.19
CA ASP A 53 -17.48 6.67 -1.29
C ASP A 53 -18.86 6.22 -0.82
N PHE A 54 -19.78 7.15 -0.58
CA PHE A 54 -21.16 6.81 -0.26
C PHE A 54 -21.87 6.15 -1.44
N LEU A 55 -21.81 6.75 -2.65
CA LEU A 55 -22.47 6.22 -3.85
C LEU A 55 -21.91 4.87 -4.29
N MET A 56 -20.61 4.65 -4.13
CA MET A 56 -19.95 3.37 -4.44
C MET A 56 -20.14 2.31 -3.35
N GLY A 57 -20.76 2.65 -2.23
CA GLY A 57 -20.97 1.72 -1.10
C GLY A 57 -19.66 1.34 -0.39
N THR A 58 -18.66 2.22 -0.40
CA THR A 58 -17.36 1.97 0.25
C THR A 58 -17.56 1.71 1.74
N THR A 59 -17.13 0.55 2.21
CA THR A 59 -17.24 0.14 3.62
C THR A 59 -16.02 0.51 4.45
N HIS A 60 -14.84 0.49 3.82
CA HIS A 60 -13.54 0.74 4.46
C HIS A 60 -12.68 1.61 3.56
N VAL A 61 -12.17 2.72 4.10
CA VAL A 61 -11.19 3.59 3.46
C VAL A 61 -9.81 3.28 4.03
N ILE A 62 -8.94 2.71 3.20
CA ILE A 62 -7.55 2.42 3.55
C ILE A 62 -6.67 3.42 2.81
N ARG A 63 -5.96 4.28 3.55
CA ARG A 63 -5.17 5.38 2.97
C ARG A 63 -3.93 5.70 3.81
N GLY A 64 -3.02 6.49 3.27
CA GLY A 64 -1.82 6.91 3.99
C GLY A 64 -2.13 7.75 5.24
N ASP A 65 -1.27 7.69 6.23
CA ASP A 65 -1.42 8.39 7.52
C ASP A 65 -1.33 9.92 7.41
N GLU A 66 -0.81 10.44 6.31
CA GLU A 66 -0.87 11.87 5.98
C GLU A 66 -2.29 12.44 5.92
N TRP A 67 -3.30 11.58 5.76
CA TRP A 67 -4.72 11.96 5.70
C TRP A 67 -5.43 11.94 7.07
N ILE A 68 -4.76 11.55 8.14
CA ILE A 68 -5.36 11.54 9.49
C ILE A 68 -5.86 12.93 9.86
N SER A 69 -5.09 13.98 9.59
CA SER A 69 -5.46 15.38 9.88
C SER A 69 -6.73 15.86 9.16
N SER A 70 -7.14 15.18 8.08
CA SER A 70 -8.37 15.49 7.35
C SER A 70 -9.61 14.75 7.91
N TYR A 71 -9.44 13.83 8.86
CA TYR A 71 -10.55 13.05 9.40
C TYR A 71 -11.66 13.92 10.03
N PRO A 72 -11.34 14.96 10.84
CA PRO A 72 -12.39 15.82 11.42
C PRO A 72 -13.24 16.51 10.37
N LEU A 73 -12.62 16.96 9.28
CA LEU A 73 -13.35 17.57 8.15
C LEU A 73 -14.25 16.54 7.44
N HIS A 74 -13.75 15.32 7.21
CA HIS A 74 -14.53 14.28 6.52
C HIS A 74 -15.70 13.82 7.41
N GLU A 75 -15.49 13.65 8.71
CA GLU A 75 -16.58 13.35 9.66
C GLU A 75 -17.68 14.41 9.60
N GLN A 76 -17.29 15.68 9.68
CA GLN A 76 -18.23 16.80 9.59
C GLN A 76 -18.99 16.82 8.26
N LEU A 77 -18.33 16.52 7.15
CA LEU A 77 -18.97 16.47 5.83
C LEU A 77 -19.96 15.32 5.70
N PHE A 78 -19.63 14.12 6.17
CA PHE A 78 -20.56 12.98 6.20
C PHE A 78 -21.78 13.31 7.06
N ARG A 79 -21.58 13.89 8.24
CA ARG A 79 -22.64 14.31 9.16
C ARG A 79 -23.52 15.41 8.54
N ALA A 80 -22.93 16.46 7.98
CA ALA A 80 -23.66 17.56 7.36
C ALA A 80 -24.46 17.14 6.11
N SER A 81 -23.97 16.13 5.39
CA SER A 81 -24.65 15.57 4.20
C SER A 81 -25.68 14.49 4.57
N GLY A 82 -25.79 14.06 5.82
CA GLY A 82 -26.64 12.96 6.23
C GLY A 82 -26.25 11.61 5.66
N LEU A 83 -25.00 11.46 5.21
CA LEU A 83 -24.48 10.26 4.58
C LEU A 83 -23.78 9.36 5.59
N LYS A 84 -23.83 8.04 5.35
CA LYS A 84 -23.15 7.07 6.23
C LYS A 84 -21.66 7.09 6.00
N MET A 85 -20.90 7.38 7.06
CA MET A 85 -19.44 7.38 7.04
C MET A 85 -18.85 5.95 6.97
N PRO A 86 -17.85 5.67 6.13
CA PRO A 86 -17.13 4.41 6.12
C PRO A 86 -16.21 4.28 7.34
N LYS A 87 -15.65 3.08 7.54
CA LYS A 87 -14.57 2.87 8.52
C LYS A 87 -13.23 3.31 7.91
N TYR A 88 -12.32 3.78 8.74
CA TYR A 88 -11.00 4.25 8.30
C TYR A 88 -9.87 3.41 8.84
N ALA A 89 -8.86 3.24 8.00
CA ALA A 89 -7.58 2.61 8.34
C ALA A 89 -6.44 3.44 7.73
N HIS A 90 -5.65 4.09 8.57
CA HIS A 90 -4.54 4.92 8.11
C HIS A 90 -3.22 4.15 8.23
N ILE A 91 -2.68 3.75 7.07
CA ILE A 91 -1.44 2.97 6.95
C ILE A 91 -0.21 3.87 7.02
N ALA A 92 0.81 3.39 7.72
CA ALA A 92 2.11 4.07 7.74
C ALA A 92 2.84 3.88 6.38
N PRO A 93 3.63 4.87 5.93
CA PRO A 93 4.41 4.75 4.70
C PRO A 93 5.54 3.74 4.84
N ILE A 94 5.99 3.16 3.74
CA ILE A 94 7.26 2.43 3.69
C ILE A 94 8.39 3.45 3.80
N MET A 95 9.35 3.18 4.67
CA MET A 95 10.48 4.06 4.97
C MET A 95 11.78 3.50 4.40
N LYS A 96 12.75 4.37 4.20
CA LYS A 96 14.12 4.03 3.83
C LYS A 96 15.10 4.78 4.73
N LEU A 97 16.28 4.20 4.98
CA LEU A 97 17.37 4.91 5.62
C LEU A 97 18.05 5.81 4.58
N ASP A 98 18.25 7.07 4.90
CA ASP A 98 19.04 7.99 4.09
C ASP A 98 20.54 7.76 4.39
N GLY A 99 21.32 7.55 3.33
CA GLY A 99 22.74 7.19 3.47
C GLY A 99 23.52 8.24 4.29
N GLY A 100 24.08 7.81 5.40
CA GLY A 100 25.03 8.57 6.21
C GLY A 100 24.55 9.09 7.57
N GLU A 101 23.25 9.25 7.82
CA GLU A 101 22.75 9.86 9.07
C GLU A 101 21.78 8.97 9.89
N ASN A 102 21.57 7.70 9.54
CA ASN A 102 20.53 6.85 10.16
C ASN A 102 19.11 7.48 10.18
N LYS A 103 18.89 8.48 9.34
CA LYS A 103 17.63 9.21 9.28
C LYS A 103 16.62 8.46 8.41
N LYS A 104 15.51 8.10 9.02
CA LYS A 104 14.40 7.47 8.30
C LYS A 104 13.65 8.52 7.47
N ARG A 105 13.39 8.23 6.19
CA ARG A 105 12.52 9.02 5.34
C ARG A 105 11.53 8.13 4.58
N LYS A 106 10.41 8.71 4.16
CA LYS A 106 9.44 8.03 3.29
C LYS A 106 10.10 7.60 1.97
N LEU A 107 9.85 6.36 1.54
CA LEU A 107 10.24 5.87 0.22
C LEU A 107 9.58 6.74 -0.86
N SER A 108 10.34 7.19 -1.85
CA SER A 108 9.93 8.21 -2.80
C SER A 108 10.14 7.79 -4.25
N LYS A 109 9.10 7.80 -5.08
CA LYS A 109 9.18 7.48 -6.52
C LYS A 109 10.18 8.34 -7.30
N ARG A 110 10.52 9.55 -6.79
CA ARG A 110 11.49 10.46 -7.45
C ARG A 110 12.94 10.13 -7.13
N LYS A 111 13.20 9.49 -5.99
CA LYS A 111 14.56 9.24 -5.47
C LYS A 111 14.91 7.76 -5.42
N ASP A 112 13.92 6.90 -5.30
CA ASP A 112 14.12 5.48 -5.00
C ASP A 112 13.47 4.64 -6.12
N PRO A 113 14.27 3.97 -6.98
CA PRO A 113 13.75 3.11 -8.03
C PRO A 113 12.80 2.03 -7.50
N GLU A 114 13.09 1.47 -6.33
CA GLU A 114 12.30 0.44 -5.63
C GLU A 114 10.93 0.93 -5.13
N ALA A 115 10.64 2.23 -5.23
CA ALA A 115 9.28 2.74 -5.02
C ALA A 115 8.36 2.53 -6.23
N SER A 116 8.89 2.03 -7.35
CA SER A 116 8.13 1.72 -8.56
C SER A 116 7.97 0.21 -8.73
N VAL A 117 6.74 -0.23 -9.05
CA VAL A 117 6.46 -1.66 -9.35
C VAL A 117 7.31 -2.17 -10.51
N SER A 118 7.56 -1.34 -11.53
CA SER A 118 8.37 -1.70 -12.69
C SER A 118 9.85 -1.98 -12.34
N PHE A 119 10.35 -1.51 -11.20
CA PHE A 119 11.69 -1.84 -10.73
C PHE A 119 11.85 -3.34 -10.48
N TYR A 120 10.91 -3.93 -9.75
CA TYR A 120 10.98 -5.35 -9.39
C TYR A 120 10.88 -6.26 -10.61
N SER A 121 9.98 -5.94 -11.54
CA SER A 121 9.85 -6.66 -12.79
C SER A 121 11.14 -6.61 -13.61
N LYS A 122 11.74 -5.43 -13.79
CA LYS A 122 13.01 -5.27 -14.51
C LYS A 122 14.18 -5.96 -13.82
N ALA A 123 14.19 -5.97 -12.48
CA ALA A 123 15.22 -6.62 -11.69
C ALA A 123 15.05 -8.16 -11.62
N GLY A 124 14.01 -8.73 -12.25
CA GLY A 124 13.78 -10.17 -12.31
C GLY A 124 13.21 -10.77 -11.02
N PHE A 125 12.60 -9.96 -10.15
CA PHE A 125 11.89 -10.51 -9.00
C PHE A 125 10.54 -11.10 -9.42
N PRO A 126 10.25 -12.39 -9.13
CA PRO A 126 8.92 -12.95 -9.30
C PRO A 126 7.87 -12.15 -8.55
N VAL A 127 6.68 -12.03 -9.12
CA VAL A 127 5.56 -11.29 -8.48
C VAL A 127 5.28 -11.83 -7.08
N GLN A 128 5.27 -13.16 -6.93
CA GLN A 128 5.04 -13.82 -5.65
C GLN A 128 6.06 -13.41 -4.58
N SER A 129 7.34 -13.25 -4.95
CA SER A 129 8.40 -12.82 -4.03
C SER A 129 8.15 -11.43 -3.47
N VAL A 130 7.71 -10.51 -4.33
CA VAL A 130 7.39 -9.13 -3.92
C VAL A 130 6.16 -9.11 -3.02
N LEU A 131 5.13 -9.88 -3.34
CA LEU A 131 3.92 -9.99 -2.51
C LEU A 131 4.22 -10.59 -1.14
N GLU A 132 4.99 -11.68 -1.06
CA GLU A 132 5.43 -12.30 0.19
C GLU A 132 6.22 -11.30 1.06
N TYR A 133 7.16 -10.59 0.46
CA TYR A 133 7.91 -9.54 1.16
C TYR A 133 7.02 -8.43 1.67
N LEU A 134 6.10 -7.90 0.84
CA LEU A 134 5.18 -6.85 1.26
C LEU A 134 4.28 -7.32 2.41
N MET A 135 3.85 -8.57 2.42
CA MET A 135 3.08 -9.15 3.51
C MET A 135 3.87 -9.20 4.82
N THR A 136 5.18 -9.48 4.79
CA THR A 136 6.01 -9.49 6.00
C THR A 136 6.11 -8.11 6.65
N ILE A 137 6.14 -7.04 5.85
CA ILE A 137 6.21 -5.66 6.36
C ILE A 137 4.83 -5.05 6.64
N ALA A 138 3.76 -5.58 6.03
CA ALA A 138 2.40 -5.09 6.21
C ALA A 138 1.69 -5.70 7.43
N ASN A 139 2.06 -6.90 7.86
CA ASN A 139 1.38 -7.57 8.97
C ASN A 139 2.34 -8.35 9.87
N SER A 140 2.42 -7.96 11.13
CA SER A 140 3.38 -8.50 12.09
C SER A 140 3.26 -10.01 12.36
N ASN A 141 2.12 -10.62 12.03
CA ASN A 141 1.89 -12.05 12.23
C ASN A 141 2.22 -12.90 10.99
N TYR A 142 2.51 -12.25 9.83
CA TYR A 142 2.65 -12.98 8.59
C TYR A 142 3.88 -13.88 8.57
N GLU A 143 5.01 -13.40 9.01
CA GLU A 143 6.27 -14.16 9.01
C GLU A 143 6.17 -15.43 9.89
N GLU A 144 5.59 -15.31 11.09
CA GLU A 144 5.34 -16.46 11.96
C GLU A 144 4.36 -17.46 11.32
N TRP A 145 3.29 -16.95 10.69
CA TRP A 145 2.35 -17.81 9.99
C TRP A 145 3.00 -18.54 8.81
N ARG A 146 3.84 -17.85 8.02
CA ARG A 146 4.55 -18.44 6.88
C ARG A 146 5.53 -19.51 7.31
N MET A 147 6.25 -19.32 8.42
CA MET A 147 7.14 -20.36 8.98
C MET A 147 6.37 -21.63 9.38
N LYS A 148 5.15 -21.48 9.91
CA LYS A 148 4.30 -22.63 10.30
C LYS A 148 3.57 -23.27 9.10
N ASN A 149 3.45 -22.56 8.01
CA ASN A 149 2.71 -22.97 6.81
C ASN A 149 3.55 -22.67 5.54
N PRO A 150 4.71 -23.34 5.39
CA PRO A 150 5.68 -23.01 4.35
C PRO A 150 5.13 -23.15 2.93
N ASP A 151 4.23 -24.13 2.71
CA ASP A 151 3.71 -24.47 1.39
C ASP A 151 2.25 -23.99 1.17
N ALA A 152 1.68 -23.29 2.15
CA ALA A 152 0.32 -22.80 2.04
C ALA A 152 0.24 -21.60 1.07
N ASP A 153 -0.84 -21.53 0.30
CA ASP A 153 -1.12 -20.35 -0.50
C ASP A 153 -1.31 -19.11 0.40
N MET A 154 -0.75 -17.97 -0.02
CA MET A 154 -0.79 -16.72 0.75
C MET A 154 -2.22 -16.27 1.06
N SER A 155 -3.19 -16.58 0.19
CA SER A 155 -4.62 -16.25 0.40
C SER A 155 -5.24 -16.93 1.64
N GLN A 156 -4.60 -17.98 2.16
CA GLN A 156 -5.03 -18.66 3.39
C GLN A 156 -4.66 -17.86 4.66
N PHE A 157 -3.78 -16.88 4.54
CA PHE A 157 -3.46 -16.00 5.66
C PHE A 157 -4.64 -15.09 6.00
N LYS A 158 -5.05 -15.11 7.26
CA LYS A 158 -6.10 -14.21 7.75
C LYS A 158 -5.52 -12.84 8.07
N PHE A 159 -5.47 -11.97 7.08
CA PHE A 159 -5.00 -10.59 7.24
C PHE A 159 -5.86 -9.81 8.24
N LYS A 160 -5.22 -9.08 9.14
CA LYS A 160 -5.88 -8.25 10.16
C LYS A 160 -5.31 -6.84 10.13
N LEU A 161 -6.17 -5.83 9.93
CA LEU A 161 -5.77 -4.42 9.89
C LEU A 161 -5.12 -3.97 11.22
N GLU A 162 -5.63 -4.43 12.35
CA GLU A 162 -5.08 -4.13 13.67
C GLU A 162 -3.69 -4.70 13.94
N LYS A 163 -3.17 -5.55 13.04
CA LYS A 163 -1.81 -6.10 13.06
C LYS A 163 -0.85 -5.40 12.11
N MET A 164 -1.34 -4.39 11.40
CA MET A 164 -0.46 -3.52 10.60
C MET A 164 0.37 -2.60 11.51
N PRO A 165 1.62 -2.29 11.12
CA PRO A 165 2.47 -1.42 11.91
C PRO A 165 1.94 0.03 11.89
N VAL A 166 1.89 0.67 13.07
CA VAL A 166 1.55 2.10 13.20
C VAL A 166 2.71 3.03 12.85
N SER A 167 3.93 2.51 12.85
CA SER A 167 5.15 3.21 12.37
C SER A 167 5.58 2.63 11.04
N GLY A 168 6.16 3.46 10.17
CA GLY A 168 6.61 3.02 8.85
C GLY A 168 7.66 1.90 8.93
N ALA A 169 7.41 0.80 8.22
CA ALA A 169 8.35 -0.29 8.07
C ALA A 169 9.52 0.14 7.18
N LEU A 170 10.75 -0.27 7.53
CA LEU A 170 11.92 -0.04 6.68
C LEU A 170 11.89 -1.00 5.49
N PHE A 171 12.09 -0.45 4.31
CA PHE A 171 12.36 -1.24 3.11
C PHE A 171 13.78 -1.82 3.19
N ASP A 172 13.87 -3.12 3.00
CA ASP A 172 15.10 -3.90 3.08
C ASP A 172 15.23 -4.78 1.83
N MET A 173 16.20 -4.45 0.97
CA MET A 173 16.46 -5.17 -0.27
C MET A 173 17.04 -6.57 -0.01
N ASP A 174 17.87 -6.74 1.02
CA ASP A 174 18.48 -8.03 1.36
C ASP A 174 17.42 -9.01 1.86
N LYS A 175 16.46 -8.50 2.65
CA LYS A 175 15.30 -9.28 3.07
C LYS A 175 14.44 -9.69 1.87
N LEU A 176 14.17 -8.77 0.94
CA LEU A 176 13.44 -9.09 -0.30
C LEU A 176 14.18 -10.18 -1.10
N ALA A 177 15.49 -10.05 -1.28
CA ALA A 177 16.30 -11.04 -1.98
C ALA A 177 16.28 -12.41 -1.28
N SER A 178 16.27 -12.43 0.07
CA SER A 178 16.13 -13.67 0.85
C SER A 178 14.76 -14.32 0.62
N VAL A 179 13.68 -13.55 0.73
CA VAL A 179 12.32 -14.04 0.47
C VAL A 179 12.20 -14.55 -0.97
N SER A 180 12.82 -13.85 -1.92
CA SER A 180 12.80 -14.28 -3.32
C SER A 180 13.50 -15.61 -3.55
N ARG A 181 14.65 -15.85 -2.92
CA ARG A 181 15.32 -17.17 -2.98
C ARG A 181 14.43 -18.29 -2.44
N ASP A 182 13.73 -18.04 -1.33
CA ASP A 182 12.82 -19.03 -0.73
C ASP A 182 11.63 -19.34 -1.65
N VAL A 183 11.08 -18.32 -2.33
CA VAL A 183 9.99 -18.48 -3.29
C VAL A 183 10.47 -19.26 -4.52
N ILE A 184 11.60 -18.85 -5.13
CA ILE A 184 12.16 -19.47 -6.33
C ILE A 184 12.51 -20.93 -6.06
N SER A 185 13.09 -21.26 -4.89
CA SER A 185 13.46 -22.63 -4.54
C SER A 185 12.27 -23.61 -4.45
N LYS A 186 11.05 -23.10 -4.38
CA LYS A 186 9.80 -23.88 -4.32
C LYS A 186 9.08 -23.96 -5.68
N MET A 187 9.53 -23.21 -6.66
CA MET A 187 8.96 -23.26 -8.00
C MET A 187 9.27 -24.61 -8.65
N SER A 188 8.31 -25.11 -9.43
CA SER A 188 8.61 -26.23 -10.32
C SER A 188 9.55 -25.75 -11.44
N GLU A 189 10.33 -26.66 -12.00
CA GLU A 189 11.21 -26.41 -13.14
C GLU A 189 10.46 -25.76 -14.30
N GLU A 190 9.24 -26.24 -14.60
CA GLU A 190 8.37 -25.68 -15.64
C GLU A 190 7.97 -24.23 -15.34
N THR A 191 7.51 -23.94 -14.11
CA THR A 191 7.14 -22.58 -13.70
C THR A 191 8.33 -21.63 -13.79
N LEU A 192 9.49 -22.07 -13.30
CA LEU A 192 10.71 -21.26 -13.32
C LEU A 192 11.15 -20.97 -14.76
N PHE A 193 11.13 -21.98 -15.64
CA PHE A 193 11.44 -21.82 -17.06
C PHE A 193 10.51 -20.80 -17.73
N ASP A 194 9.21 -20.89 -17.47
CA ASP A 194 8.22 -20.00 -18.08
C ASP A 194 8.41 -18.56 -17.59
N GLU A 195 8.60 -18.34 -16.28
CA GLU A 195 8.84 -17.00 -15.73
C GLU A 195 10.12 -16.38 -16.26
N ILE A 196 11.22 -17.14 -16.32
CA ILE A 196 12.50 -16.65 -16.88
C ILE A 196 12.34 -16.33 -18.37
N SER A 197 11.65 -17.19 -19.13
CA SER A 197 11.43 -16.97 -20.57
C SER A 197 10.61 -15.71 -20.85
N VAL A 198 9.55 -15.47 -20.07
CA VAL A 198 8.76 -14.25 -20.19
C VAL A 198 9.59 -13.03 -19.82
N TRP A 199 10.35 -13.09 -18.73
CA TRP A 199 11.21 -11.98 -18.31
C TRP A 199 12.32 -11.66 -19.34
N ALA A 200 12.99 -12.68 -19.85
CA ALA A 200 14.10 -12.53 -20.81
C ALA A 200 13.64 -11.85 -22.10
N LYS A 201 12.44 -12.16 -22.59
CA LYS A 201 11.86 -11.57 -23.79
C LYS A 201 11.82 -10.04 -23.74
N ASP A 202 11.54 -9.47 -22.58
CA ASP A 202 11.38 -8.03 -22.41
C ASP A 202 12.62 -7.33 -21.84
N ASN A 203 13.56 -8.09 -21.22
CA ASN A 203 14.65 -7.51 -20.44
C ASN A 203 16.06 -7.98 -20.82
N ASP A 204 16.22 -9.14 -21.50
CA ASP A 204 17.53 -9.66 -21.90
C ASP A 204 17.47 -10.38 -23.27
N GLU A 205 17.83 -9.64 -24.31
CA GLU A 205 17.81 -10.14 -25.69
C GLU A 205 18.74 -11.37 -25.90
N LYS A 206 19.89 -11.42 -25.21
CA LYS A 206 20.84 -12.52 -25.35
C LYS A 206 20.30 -13.79 -24.68
N LEU A 207 19.75 -13.66 -23.49
CA LEU A 207 19.15 -14.78 -22.77
C LEU A 207 17.92 -15.29 -23.55
N ASN A 208 17.06 -14.39 -24.02
CA ASN A 208 15.90 -14.76 -24.84
C ASN A 208 16.29 -15.52 -26.11
N ALA A 209 17.32 -15.05 -26.81
CA ALA A 209 17.84 -15.75 -27.98
C ALA A 209 18.37 -17.15 -27.64
N TYR A 210 19.09 -17.30 -26.52
CA TYR A 210 19.61 -18.60 -26.07
C TYR A 210 18.48 -19.57 -25.70
N ILE A 211 17.50 -19.13 -24.92
CA ILE A 211 16.32 -19.94 -24.54
C ILE A 211 15.54 -20.38 -25.77
N THR A 212 15.34 -19.47 -26.74
CA THR A 212 14.62 -19.76 -27.98
C THR A 212 15.37 -20.78 -28.89
N ALA A 213 16.70 -20.68 -28.94
CA ALA A 213 17.52 -21.57 -29.77
C ALA A 213 17.73 -22.96 -29.14
N SER A 214 17.72 -23.08 -27.82
CA SER A 214 18.08 -24.30 -27.10
C SER A 214 17.28 -24.47 -25.79
N PRO A 215 15.95 -24.57 -25.85
CA PRO A 215 15.12 -24.62 -24.66
C PRO A 215 15.46 -25.80 -23.74
N ASP A 216 15.71 -26.98 -24.28
CA ASP A 216 16.02 -28.18 -23.48
C ASP A 216 17.36 -28.04 -22.75
N LYS A 217 18.38 -27.48 -23.40
CA LYS A 217 19.69 -27.23 -22.76
C LYS A 217 19.58 -26.18 -21.64
N PHE A 218 18.69 -25.21 -21.81
CA PHE A 218 18.46 -24.23 -20.77
C PHE A 218 17.74 -24.82 -19.55
N ARG A 219 16.81 -25.77 -19.76
CA ARG A 219 16.14 -26.49 -18.66
C ARG A 219 17.09 -27.39 -17.86
N GLU A 220 18.12 -27.95 -18.52
CA GLU A 220 19.13 -28.81 -17.88
C GLU A 220 20.24 -28.03 -17.15
N SER A 221 20.34 -26.69 -17.33
CA SER A 221 21.37 -25.83 -16.75
C SER A 221 20.95 -25.22 -15.42
#